data_390310c43b551252c111196f2a0c489b
#
_entry.id   390310c43b551252c111196f2a0c489b
#
_cell.length_a   1.000
_cell.length_b   1.000
_cell.length_c   1.000
_cell.angle_alpha   90.00
_cell.angle_beta   90.00
_cell.angle_gamma   90.00
#
_symmetry.space_group_name_H-M   'P 1'
#
loop_
_entity.id
_entity.type
_entity.pdbx_description
1 polymer ?
#
loop_
_entity_poly.entity_id
_entity_poly.type
_entity_poly.pdbx_seq_one_letter_code
_entity_poly.pdbx_strand_id
1 'polypeptide(L)'
;NMSSQQSTAIIIPARLASKRLPNKPLLEINSKTMIEHVWENAINSQLGTVIVATDSQEIIDVIQRRNGIACMTSENHQSGTDRIYEALNFFDQNQVIEKVINLQGDLPTIDQFALKEVLNLLDSAEVDIGTLVAPFKDFDEMQKAQYVKAECYFKNNNIKARANNFTRIANKEKMENLYHHV
;
A
#
# COMPACT_ATOMS: atom_id res chain seq x y z
N ASN A 1 -14.98 23.06 8.75
CA ASN A 1 -14.71 22.23 7.54
C ASN A 1 -13.22 21.97 7.50
N MET A 2 -12.81 20.79 7.98
CA MET A 2 -11.44 20.29 7.76
C MET A 2 -11.23 20.11 6.26
N SER A 3 -10.08 20.51 5.75
CA SER A 3 -9.77 20.29 4.32
C SER A 3 -9.78 18.80 4.02
N SER A 4 -10.16 18.41 2.82
CA SER A 4 -10.15 16.99 2.38
C SER A 4 -8.80 16.30 2.57
N GLN A 5 -7.70 17.05 2.59
CA GLN A 5 -6.35 16.55 2.89
C GLN A 5 -6.17 16.11 4.35
N GLN A 6 -6.91 16.70 5.31
CA GLN A 6 -6.79 16.33 6.72
C GLN A 6 -7.53 15.05 7.07
N SER A 7 -8.53 14.66 6.25
CA SER A 7 -9.32 13.44 6.45
C SER A 7 -8.81 12.22 5.68
N THR A 8 -7.71 12.35 4.95
CA THR A 8 -7.11 11.27 4.16
C THR A 8 -5.74 10.93 4.72
N ALA A 9 -5.45 9.64 4.88
CA ALA A 9 -4.13 9.12 5.20
C ALA A 9 -3.62 8.18 4.10
N ILE A 10 -2.35 8.31 3.76
CA ILE A 10 -1.62 7.31 2.98
C ILE A 10 -0.77 6.53 3.98
N ILE A 11 -1.05 5.25 4.14
CA ILE A 11 -0.30 4.40 5.05
C ILE A 11 0.54 3.43 4.24
N ILE A 12 1.84 3.42 4.51
CA ILE A 12 2.84 2.61 3.82
C ILE A 12 3.27 1.49 4.76
N PRO A 13 2.70 0.28 4.63
CA PRO A 13 3.17 -0.86 5.41
C PRO A 13 4.51 -1.35 4.86
N ALA A 14 5.48 -1.53 5.73
CA ALA A 14 6.82 -2.00 5.36
C ALA A 14 7.39 -2.93 6.42
N ARG A 15 8.02 -4.02 5.98
CA ARG A 15 8.72 -4.97 6.85
C ARG A 15 10.05 -5.36 6.24
N LEU A 16 11.06 -5.64 7.08
CA LEU A 16 12.36 -6.13 6.63
C LEU A 16 12.37 -7.64 6.39
N ALA A 17 11.64 -8.40 7.20
CA ALA A 17 11.59 -9.86 7.09
C ALA A 17 10.80 -10.27 5.86
N SER A 18 11.51 -10.58 4.80
CA SER A 18 10.97 -11.19 3.58
C SER A 18 11.79 -12.42 3.26
N LYS A 19 11.13 -13.55 3.01
CA LYS A 19 11.83 -14.79 2.59
C LYS A 19 12.57 -14.64 1.26
N ARG A 20 12.13 -13.71 0.42
CA ARG A 20 12.60 -13.55 -0.95
C ARG A 20 13.73 -12.55 -1.08
N LEU A 21 13.58 -11.38 -0.51
CA LEU A 21 14.58 -10.32 -0.52
C LEU A 21 14.57 -9.61 0.83
N PRO A 22 15.32 -10.14 1.82
CA PRO A 22 15.44 -9.51 3.12
C PRO A 22 15.94 -8.08 2.98
N ASN A 23 15.47 -7.18 3.86
CA ASN A 23 15.85 -5.77 3.88
C ASN A 23 15.48 -4.96 2.63
N LYS A 24 14.58 -5.45 1.79
CA LYS A 24 14.18 -4.77 0.55
C LYS A 24 13.83 -3.29 0.72
N PRO A 25 13.05 -2.87 1.75
CA PRO A 25 12.75 -1.44 1.96
C PRO A 25 13.97 -0.57 2.22
N LEU A 26 15.09 -1.13 2.69
CA LEU A 26 16.32 -0.42 2.98
C LEU A 26 17.36 -0.52 1.85
N LEU A 27 17.06 -1.21 0.75
CA LEU A 27 17.94 -1.22 -0.42
C LEU A 27 18.00 0.17 -1.05
N GLU A 28 19.21 0.60 -1.37
CA GLU A 28 19.44 1.90 -1.98
C GLU A 28 19.28 1.86 -3.50
N ILE A 29 18.55 2.84 -4.01
CA ILE A 29 18.42 3.15 -5.44
C ILE A 29 18.70 4.64 -5.59
N ASN A 30 19.70 5.02 -6.36
CA ASN A 30 20.09 6.42 -6.57
C ASN A 30 20.28 7.19 -5.23
N SER A 31 21.05 6.61 -4.33
CA SER A 31 21.45 7.19 -3.03
C SER A 31 20.32 7.35 -2.01
N LYS A 32 19.16 6.77 -2.25
CA LYS A 32 18.02 6.73 -1.31
C LYS A 32 17.52 5.31 -1.16
N THR A 33 17.05 4.97 0.03
CA THR A 33 16.42 3.69 0.25
C THR A 33 15.09 3.57 -0.51
N MET A 34 14.68 2.36 -0.80
CA MET A 34 13.42 2.10 -1.49
C MET A 34 12.24 2.70 -0.73
N ILE A 35 12.22 2.57 0.60
CA ILE A 35 11.16 3.15 1.44
C ILE A 35 11.13 4.69 1.37
N GLU A 36 12.30 5.35 1.25
CA GLU A 36 12.35 6.80 1.05
C GLU A 36 11.73 7.23 -0.27
N HIS A 37 11.98 6.48 -1.36
CA HIS A 37 11.37 6.74 -2.65
C HIS A 37 9.84 6.65 -2.61
N VAL A 38 9.31 5.60 -1.98
CA VAL A 38 7.86 5.43 -1.82
C VAL A 38 7.27 6.55 -0.97
N TRP A 39 7.91 6.86 0.15
CA TRP A 39 7.49 7.93 1.05
C TRP A 39 7.49 9.29 0.35
N GLU A 40 8.54 9.64 -0.41
CA GLU A 40 8.60 10.89 -1.17
C GLU A 40 7.48 11.00 -2.20
N ASN A 41 7.18 9.92 -2.93
CA ASN A 41 6.08 9.91 -3.87
C ASN A 41 4.74 10.18 -3.20
N ALA A 42 4.53 9.59 -2.02
CA ALA A 42 3.33 9.82 -1.24
C ALA A 42 3.23 11.26 -0.74
N ILE A 43 4.31 11.83 -0.21
CA ILE A 43 4.38 13.23 0.22
C ILE A 43 4.12 14.18 -0.95
N ASN A 44 4.76 13.95 -2.09
CA ASN A 44 4.63 14.80 -3.28
C ASN A 44 3.24 14.76 -3.90
N SER A 45 2.47 13.71 -3.66
CA SER A 45 1.07 13.63 -4.11
C SER A 45 0.17 14.66 -3.45
N GLN A 46 0.51 15.13 -2.24
CA GLN A 46 -0.27 16.07 -1.43
C GLN A 46 -1.72 15.62 -1.17
N LEU A 47 -1.98 14.30 -1.17
CA LEU A 47 -3.33 13.76 -1.01
C LEU A 47 -3.76 13.63 0.45
N GLY A 48 -2.82 13.60 1.40
CA GLY A 48 -3.14 13.45 2.80
C GLY A 48 -1.91 13.23 3.68
N THR A 49 -2.14 12.88 4.94
CA THR A 49 -1.08 12.54 5.88
C THR A 49 -0.43 11.23 5.48
N VAL A 50 0.90 11.20 5.42
CA VAL A 50 1.67 10.00 5.07
C VAL A 50 2.25 9.38 6.32
N ILE A 51 1.98 8.10 6.55
CA ILE A 51 2.42 7.34 7.73
C ILE A 51 3.09 6.06 7.25
N VAL A 52 4.32 5.80 7.69
CA VAL A 52 5.00 4.52 7.48
C VAL A 52 4.75 3.63 8.70
N ALA A 53 4.17 2.46 8.46
CA ALA A 53 3.86 1.47 9.49
C ALA A 53 4.80 0.27 9.34
N THR A 54 5.66 0.03 10.32
CA THR A 54 6.72 -0.97 10.21
C THR A 54 7.04 -1.64 11.55
N ASP A 55 7.57 -2.85 11.49
CA ASP A 55 8.14 -3.57 12.62
C ASP A 55 9.66 -3.34 12.78
N SER A 56 10.24 -2.46 12.00
CA SER A 56 11.68 -2.20 11.97
C SER A 56 12.05 -0.82 12.48
N GLN A 57 12.87 -0.76 13.53
CA GLN A 57 13.43 0.49 14.04
C GLN A 57 14.29 1.19 12.98
N GLU A 58 15.01 0.45 12.15
CA GLU A 58 15.84 1.03 11.08
C GLU A 58 15.00 1.80 10.06
N ILE A 59 13.84 1.26 9.67
CA ILE A 59 12.91 1.97 8.78
C ILE A 59 12.37 3.22 9.46
N ILE A 60 11.99 3.13 10.73
CA ILE A 60 11.52 4.29 11.51
C ILE A 60 12.58 5.39 11.49
N ASP A 61 13.83 5.05 11.79
CA ASP A 61 14.94 6.01 11.85
C ASP A 61 15.18 6.70 10.49
N VAL A 62 15.10 5.95 9.40
CA VAL A 62 15.22 6.49 8.03
C VAL A 62 14.15 7.54 7.75
N ILE A 63 12.91 7.24 8.07
CA ILE A 63 11.77 8.14 7.81
C ILE A 63 11.81 9.36 8.75
N GLN A 64 12.12 9.15 10.02
CA GLN A 64 12.19 10.25 11.00
C GLN A 64 13.31 11.23 10.70
N ARG A 65 14.45 10.78 10.18
CA ARG A 65 15.53 11.66 9.69
C ARG A 65 15.08 12.61 8.58
N ARG A 66 14.04 12.25 7.86
CA ARG A 66 13.40 13.06 6.83
C ARG A 66 12.20 13.88 7.35
N ASN A 67 12.02 13.97 8.67
CA ASN A 67 10.85 14.55 9.32
C ASN A 67 9.53 13.89 8.93
N GLY A 68 9.57 12.63 8.51
CA GLY A 68 8.40 11.83 8.21
C GLY A 68 7.78 11.20 9.45
N ILE A 69 6.55 10.74 9.30
CA ILE A 69 5.81 10.05 10.36
C ILE A 69 5.96 8.55 10.16
N ALA A 70 6.46 7.88 11.18
CA ALA A 70 6.56 6.42 11.20
C ALA A 70 6.15 5.88 12.56
N CYS A 71 5.56 4.69 12.58
CA CYS A 71 5.22 4.01 13.83
C CYS A 71 5.63 2.55 13.83
N MET A 72 5.98 2.09 15.03
CA MET A 72 6.23 0.68 15.30
C MET A 72 4.91 -0.08 15.33
N THR A 73 4.84 -1.17 14.57
CA THR A 73 3.71 -2.10 14.54
C THR A 73 4.19 -3.51 14.86
N SER A 74 3.28 -4.40 15.22
CA SER A 74 3.62 -5.78 15.54
C SER A 74 4.31 -6.51 14.38
N GLU A 75 5.31 -7.31 14.68
CA GLU A 75 5.96 -8.19 13.72
C GLU A 75 5.09 -9.38 13.30
N ASN A 76 4.03 -9.68 14.07
CA ASN A 76 3.16 -10.83 13.89
C ASN A 76 2.01 -10.60 12.90
N HIS A 77 1.91 -9.43 12.27
CA HIS A 77 0.89 -9.17 11.26
C HIS A 77 1.05 -10.08 10.05
N GLN A 78 -0.03 -10.72 9.63
CA GLN A 78 -0.05 -11.61 8.47
C GLN A 78 -0.28 -10.87 7.16
N SER A 79 -0.85 -9.66 7.22
CA SER A 79 -1.13 -8.82 6.05
C SER A 79 -0.76 -7.36 6.29
N GLY A 80 -0.54 -6.63 5.18
CA GLY A 80 -0.35 -5.18 5.22
C GLY A 80 -1.59 -4.45 5.75
N THR A 81 -2.78 -4.97 5.51
CA THR A 81 -4.04 -4.40 6.00
C THR A 81 -4.11 -4.39 7.52
N ASP A 82 -3.74 -5.50 8.18
CA ASP A 82 -3.73 -5.56 9.65
C ASP A 82 -2.75 -4.54 10.25
N ARG A 83 -1.59 -4.37 9.61
CA ARG A 83 -0.59 -3.38 10.00
C ARG A 83 -1.12 -1.95 9.84
N ILE A 84 -1.85 -1.68 8.78
CA ILE A 84 -2.50 -0.38 8.53
C ILE A 84 -3.52 -0.07 9.61
N TYR A 85 -4.34 -1.02 10.01
CA TYR A 85 -5.32 -0.82 11.08
C TYR A 85 -4.66 -0.52 12.42
N GLU A 86 -3.57 -1.20 12.77
CA GLU A 86 -2.81 -0.90 13.99
C GLU A 86 -2.26 0.52 13.97
N ALA A 87 -1.62 0.92 12.86
CA ALA A 87 -1.09 2.27 12.69
C ALA A 87 -2.19 3.33 12.77
N LEU A 88 -3.31 3.10 12.12
CA LEU A 88 -4.45 4.01 12.12
C LEU A 88 -5.00 4.21 13.54
N ASN A 89 -5.18 3.14 14.30
CA ASN A 89 -5.65 3.22 15.69
C ASN A 89 -4.68 3.99 16.58
N PHE A 90 -3.39 3.93 16.31
CA PHE A 90 -2.39 4.67 17.05
C PHE A 90 -2.42 6.18 16.73
N PHE A 91 -2.52 6.55 15.45
CA PHE A 91 -2.45 7.95 15.00
C PHE A 91 -3.78 8.69 15.04
N ASP A 92 -4.88 7.98 14.81
CA ASP A 92 -6.19 8.59 14.66
C ASP A 92 -7.12 8.29 15.83
N GLN A 93 -6.65 8.57 17.04
CA GLN A 93 -7.45 8.37 18.26
C GLN A 93 -8.75 9.18 18.27
N ASN A 94 -8.79 10.29 17.56
CA ASN A 94 -9.95 11.16 17.44
C ASN A 94 -10.88 10.80 16.25
N GLN A 95 -10.54 9.77 15.50
CA GLN A 95 -11.31 9.29 14.34
C GLN A 95 -11.61 10.39 13.31
N VAL A 96 -10.61 11.19 12.97
CA VAL A 96 -10.72 12.26 11.97
C VAL A 96 -10.36 11.80 10.55
N ILE A 97 -9.66 10.65 10.43
CA ILE A 97 -9.31 10.07 9.13
C ILE A 97 -10.51 9.27 8.61
N GLU A 98 -11.03 9.70 7.48
CA GLU A 98 -12.18 9.08 6.82
C GLU A 98 -11.76 8.14 5.68
N LYS A 99 -10.59 8.38 5.08
CA LYS A 99 -10.10 7.67 3.90
C LYS A 99 -8.67 7.22 4.11
N VAL A 100 -8.39 5.97 3.77
CA VAL A 100 -7.04 5.38 3.86
C VAL A 100 -6.63 4.81 2.51
N ILE A 101 -5.45 5.22 2.05
CA ILE A 101 -4.80 4.63 0.89
C ILE A 101 -3.70 3.70 1.39
N ASN A 102 -3.77 2.43 1.00
CA ASN A 102 -2.72 1.46 1.22
C ASN A 102 -1.69 1.55 0.09
N LEU A 103 -0.47 1.98 0.41
CA LEU A 103 0.63 2.07 -0.53
C LEU A 103 1.76 1.16 -0.08
N GLN A 104 2.04 0.11 -0.86
CA GLN A 104 3.07 -0.86 -0.51
C GLN A 104 4.48 -0.24 -0.51
N GLY A 105 5.27 -0.55 0.50
CA GLY A 105 6.61 0.02 0.72
C GLY A 105 7.71 -0.45 -0.25
N ASP A 106 7.36 -1.26 -1.24
CA ASP A 106 8.29 -1.82 -2.23
C ASP A 106 8.03 -1.32 -3.67
N LEU A 107 7.26 -0.24 -3.82
CA LEU A 107 6.92 0.38 -5.11
C LEU A 107 7.51 1.78 -5.22
N PRO A 108 8.78 1.92 -5.62
CA PRO A 108 9.45 3.22 -5.62
C PRO A 108 8.98 4.17 -6.73
N THR A 109 8.29 3.66 -7.74
CA THR A 109 7.91 4.41 -8.96
C THR A 109 6.41 4.48 -9.19
N ILE A 110 5.64 4.71 -8.12
CA ILE A 110 4.20 4.82 -8.28
C ILE A 110 3.82 6.15 -8.93
N ASP A 111 2.87 6.10 -9.87
CA ASP A 111 2.34 7.27 -10.53
C ASP A 111 1.39 8.04 -9.60
N GLN A 112 1.56 9.36 -9.52
CA GLN A 112 0.66 10.22 -8.75
C GLN A 112 -0.77 10.21 -9.30
N PHE A 113 -0.93 10.00 -10.62
CA PHE A 113 -2.24 9.81 -11.21
C PHE A 113 -2.94 8.56 -10.62
N ALA A 114 -2.21 7.46 -10.48
CA ALA A 114 -2.75 6.24 -9.88
C ALA A 114 -3.18 6.45 -8.41
N LEU A 115 -2.41 7.21 -7.62
CA LEU A 115 -2.80 7.59 -6.25
C LEU A 115 -4.08 8.41 -6.22
N LYS A 116 -4.23 9.38 -7.11
CA LYS A 116 -5.46 10.19 -7.21
C LYS A 116 -6.66 9.35 -7.60
N GLU A 117 -6.50 8.39 -8.51
CA GLU A 117 -7.57 7.47 -8.90
C GLU A 117 -8.02 6.57 -7.74
N VAL A 118 -7.10 6.10 -6.90
CA VAL A 118 -7.45 5.37 -5.67
C VAL A 118 -8.25 6.26 -4.72
N LEU A 119 -7.85 7.52 -4.53
CA LEU A 119 -8.57 8.45 -3.69
C LEU A 119 -9.99 8.71 -4.21
N ASN A 120 -10.15 8.88 -5.53
CA ASN A 120 -11.47 9.05 -6.17
C ASN A 120 -12.36 7.80 -5.96
N LEU A 121 -11.76 6.62 -5.93
CA LEU A 121 -12.49 5.38 -5.62
C LEU A 121 -13.09 5.39 -4.21
N LEU A 122 -12.37 5.98 -3.25
CA LEU A 122 -12.80 6.09 -1.85
C LEU A 122 -13.93 7.12 -1.64
N ASP A 123 -14.24 7.94 -2.63
CA ASP A 123 -15.43 8.82 -2.59
C ASP A 123 -16.74 8.03 -2.71
N SER A 124 -16.70 6.76 -3.08
CA SER A 124 -17.81 5.84 -2.98
C SER A 124 -18.06 5.45 -1.51
N ALA A 125 -19.30 5.57 -1.04
CA ALA A 125 -19.69 5.26 0.34
C ALA A 125 -19.48 3.79 0.76
N GLU A 126 -19.15 2.92 -0.18
CA GLU A 126 -18.96 1.47 0.06
C GLU A 126 -17.49 1.05 0.22
N VAL A 127 -16.55 2.00 0.15
CA VAL A 127 -15.11 1.72 0.15
C VAL A 127 -14.43 2.41 1.32
N ASP A 128 -13.82 1.64 2.22
CA ASP A 128 -13.04 2.12 3.36
C ASP A 128 -11.55 2.20 3.07
N ILE A 129 -11.01 1.24 2.30
CA ILE A 129 -9.60 1.16 1.93
C ILE A 129 -9.46 0.99 0.42
N GLY A 130 -8.72 1.90 -0.21
CA GLY A 130 -8.30 1.78 -1.60
C GLY A 130 -6.91 1.17 -1.73
N THR A 131 -6.71 0.36 -2.77
CA THR A 131 -5.42 -0.23 -3.10
C THR A 131 -5.19 -0.23 -4.61
N LEU A 132 -3.92 -0.36 -5.01
CA LEU A 132 -3.54 -0.49 -6.41
C LEU A 132 -3.35 -1.96 -6.78
N VAL A 133 -3.70 -2.29 -8.01
CA VAL A 133 -3.42 -3.58 -8.62
C VAL A 133 -2.80 -3.40 -10.00
N ALA A 134 -1.98 -4.35 -10.43
CA ALA A 134 -1.36 -4.37 -11.75
C ALA A 134 -1.54 -5.75 -12.40
N PRO A 135 -1.66 -5.82 -13.72
CA PRO A 135 -1.69 -7.11 -14.42
C PRO A 135 -0.37 -7.85 -14.23
N PHE A 136 -0.40 -9.17 -14.17
CA PHE A 136 0.80 -9.99 -14.22
C PHE A 136 1.41 -9.96 -15.62
N LYS A 137 2.74 -10.06 -15.71
CA LYS A 137 3.46 -10.09 -16.99
C LYS A 137 3.17 -11.38 -17.78
N ASP A 138 3.13 -12.49 -17.05
CA ASP A 138 2.90 -13.81 -17.62
C ASP A 138 2.33 -14.78 -16.58
N PHE A 139 1.99 -15.98 -17.03
CA PHE A 139 1.44 -17.01 -16.18
C PHE A 139 2.42 -17.54 -15.14
N ASP A 140 3.70 -17.61 -15.49
CA ASP A 140 4.73 -18.09 -14.55
C ASP A 140 4.89 -17.13 -13.36
N GLU A 141 4.83 -15.82 -13.62
CA GLU A 141 4.81 -14.82 -12.54
C GLU A 141 3.56 -14.99 -11.65
N MET A 142 2.40 -15.21 -12.24
CA MET A 142 1.14 -15.38 -11.51
C MET A 142 1.16 -16.60 -10.60
N GLN A 143 1.84 -17.68 -10.98
CA GLN A 143 1.92 -18.90 -10.16
C GLN A 143 2.80 -18.78 -8.92
N LYS A 144 3.64 -17.76 -8.82
CA LYS A 144 4.55 -17.59 -7.69
C LYS A 144 3.76 -17.29 -6.42
N ALA A 145 3.85 -18.18 -5.42
CA ALA A 145 3.14 -18.05 -4.15
C ALA A 145 3.58 -16.83 -3.30
N GLN A 146 4.71 -16.23 -3.62
CA GLN A 146 5.19 -15.02 -2.97
C GLN A 146 4.38 -13.77 -3.29
N TYR A 147 3.66 -13.77 -4.43
CA TYR A 147 2.80 -12.67 -4.81
C TYR A 147 1.37 -12.90 -4.29
N VAL A 148 0.80 -11.88 -3.69
CA VAL A 148 -0.63 -11.85 -3.39
C VAL A 148 -1.37 -11.45 -4.65
N LYS A 149 -2.39 -12.23 -5.01
CA LYS A 149 -3.26 -11.96 -6.15
C LYS A 149 -4.57 -11.35 -5.63
N ALA A 150 -4.97 -10.27 -6.25
CA ALA A 150 -6.29 -9.69 -6.05
C ALA A 150 -7.23 -10.17 -7.16
N GLU A 151 -8.35 -10.76 -6.78
CA GLU A 151 -9.39 -11.16 -7.72
C GLU A 151 -10.33 -9.97 -7.96
N CYS A 152 -10.25 -9.37 -9.15
CA CYS A 152 -11.03 -8.20 -9.55
C CYS A 152 -11.70 -8.42 -10.90
N TYR A 153 -12.94 -7.94 -11.02
CA TYR A 153 -13.71 -8.02 -12.27
C TYR A 153 -13.94 -6.59 -12.80
N PHE A 154 -13.13 -6.19 -13.78
CA PHE A 154 -13.27 -4.89 -14.42
C PHE A 154 -14.31 -4.95 -15.52
N LYS A 155 -15.26 -4.03 -15.53
CA LYS A 155 -16.35 -3.95 -16.50
C LYS A 155 -16.13 -2.80 -17.48
N ASN A 156 -16.34 -3.05 -18.77
CA ASN A 156 -16.45 -2.02 -19.83
C ASN A 156 -15.29 -1.01 -19.83
N ASN A 157 -14.04 -1.47 -19.87
CA ASN A 157 -12.84 -0.62 -19.83
C ASN A 157 -12.75 0.28 -18.59
N ASN A 158 -13.47 -0.04 -17.52
CA ASN A 158 -13.37 0.67 -16.27
C ASN A 158 -12.00 0.35 -15.62
N ILE A 159 -11.32 1.37 -15.09
CA ILE A 159 -10.05 1.23 -14.38
C ILE A 159 -10.22 0.92 -12.89
N LYS A 160 -11.46 0.83 -12.42
CA LYS A 160 -11.84 0.60 -11.02
C LYS A 160 -12.66 -0.67 -10.89
N ALA A 161 -12.35 -1.46 -9.88
CA ALA A 161 -13.12 -2.64 -9.52
C ALA A 161 -13.04 -2.90 -8.02
N ARG A 162 -14.04 -3.60 -7.49
CA ARG A 162 -13.97 -4.12 -6.12
C ARG A 162 -13.13 -5.42 -6.13
N ALA A 163 -12.19 -5.55 -5.20
CA ALA A 163 -11.52 -6.82 -4.98
C ALA A 163 -12.47 -7.79 -4.27
N ASN A 164 -12.71 -8.94 -4.88
CA ASN A 164 -13.59 -9.97 -4.31
C ASN A 164 -12.82 -10.89 -3.37
N ASN A 165 -11.54 -11.11 -3.65
CA ASN A 165 -10.70 -12.01 -2.88
C ASN A 165 -9.22 -11.67 -3.04
N PHE A 166 -8.42 -12.11 -2.05
CA PHE A 166 -6.96 -12.08 -2.09
C PHE A 166 -6.43 -13.48 -1.84
N THR A 167 -5.52 -13.96 -2.69
CA THR A 167 -4.97 -15.32 -2.60
C THR A 167 -3.51 -15.36 -3.02
N ARG A 168 -2.76 -16.32 -2.50
CA ARG A 168 -1.40 -16.66 -2.97
C ARG A 168 -1.40 -17.78 -4.00
N ILE A 169 -2.49 -18.51 -4.14
CA ILE A 169 -2.64 -19.63 -5.07
C ILE A 169 -3.43 -19.16 -6.30
N ALA A 170 -2.85 -19.31 -7.47
CA ALA A 170 -3.56 -19.02 -8.72
C ALA A 170 -4.56 -20.14 -9.03
N ASN A 171 -5.83 -19.78 -9.25
CA ASN A 171 -6.85 -20.69 -9.72
C ASN A 171 -7.00 -20.54 -11.25
N LYS A 172 -6.86 -21.62 -12.01
CA LYS A 172 -6.96 -21.60 -13.48
C LYS A 172 -8.28 -21.02 -14.01
N GLU A 173 -9.38 -21.26 -13.32
CA GLU A 173 -10.71 -20.78 -13.73
C GLU A 173 -10.86 -19.25 -13.55
N LYS A 174 -10.02 -18.63 -12.72
CA LYS A 174 -10.10 -17.22 -12.38
C LYS A 174 -8.92 -16.39 -12.88
N MET A 175 -8.00 -16.99 -13.67
CA MET A 175 -6.75 -16.35 -14.07
C MET A 175 -6.94 -15.02 -14.79
N GLU A 176 -7.96 -14.88 -15.61
CA GLU A 176 -8.26 -13.65 -16.34
C GLU A 176 -8.63 -12.48 -15.42
N ASN A 177 -9.02 -12.77 -14.18
CA ASN A 177 -9.45 -11.80 -13.19
C ASN A 177 -8.50 -11.67 -11.99
N LEU A 178 -7.30 -12.29 -12.08
CA LEU A 178 -6.27 -12.16 -11.04
C LEU A 178 -5.27 -11.08 -11.41
N TYR A 179 -5.01 -10.19 -10.45
CA TYR A 179 -4.09 -9.06 -10.59
C TYR A 179 -3.07 -9.09 -9.47
N HIS A 180 -1.87 -8.60 -9.77
CA HIS A 180 -0.84 -8.39 -8.77
C HIS A 180 -1.31 -7.32 -7.77
N HIS A 181 -1.40 -7.68 -6.50
CA HIS A 181 -1.69 -6.72 -5.43
C HIS A 181 -0.44 -5.88 -5.16
N VAL A 182 -0.55 -4.62 -5.42
CA VAL A 182 0.55 -3.67 -5.42
C VAL A 182 0.52 -2.83 -4.14
#